data_100d2a3feac4015adbd7cf7d09121bc7
#
_entry.id   100d2a3feac4015adbd7cf7d09121bc7
#
_cell.length_a   1.000
_cell.length_b   1.000
_cell.length_c   1.000
_cell.angle_alpha   90.00
_cell.angle_beta   90.00
_cell.angle_gamma   90.00
#
_symmetry.space_group_name_H-M   'P 1'
#
loop_
_entity.id
_entity.type
_entity.pdbx_description
1 polymer ?
#
loop_
_entity_poly.entity_id
_entity_poly.type
_entity_poly.pdbx_seq_one_letter_code
_entity_poly.pdbx_strand_id
1 'polypeptide(L)'
;MAEIKTLRAVQPRANRPQEFNGLYQIPTLDEVIALAKSQSRLSGRTIGIYPEIKHSTYHADLRNANGRRQFGRHYFENRLLAKLHAEYGNSECAPVFIQSFEVGNLQYLSKKTDINLVQLIDADDVNADGSISLVPPYKQPYDFVKAGDTRTFADLLTADGLDFVASYADAIGPWKPYLVKTVADNIDRNGDGAITINDRRVDGSTGVLELAHAKGLKVHTWTFRNDASGYGFADPQAEMTYYYDLGLDGLFTDFADTGVAARDASTNTGSNIEACGRHGRHNRQHR
;
A
#
# COMPACT_ATOMS: atom_id res chain seq x y z
N MET A 1 -8.41 2.15 25.41
CA MET A 1 -8.83 0.90 24.71
C MET A 1 -10.29 0.54 25.01
N ALA A 2 -10.74 0.54 26.27
CA ALA A 2 -12.14 0.24 26.60
C ALA A 2 -13.16 1.09 25.83
N GLU A 3 -12.95 2.39 25.73
CA GLU A 3 -13.83 3.31 24.98
C GLU A 3 -13.91 2.97 23.48
N ILE A 4 -12.77 2.64 22.84
CA ILE A 4 -12.75 2.26 21.42
C ILE A 4 -13.58 1.00 21.18
N LYS A 5 -13.58 0.07 22.13
CA LYS A 5 -14.37 -1.17 22.05
C LYS A 5 -15.88 -0.96 22.21
N THR A 6 -16.33 0.22 22.61
CA THR A 6 -17.77 0.57 22.59
C THR A 6 -18.25 0.99 21.19
N LEU A 7 -17.33 1.42 20.32
CA LEU A 7 -17.65 1.84 18.96
C LEU A 7 -18.00 0.64 18.06
N ARG A 8 -18.80 0.91 17.05
CA ARG A 8 -19.19 -0.07 16.03
C ARG A 8 -18.88 0.49 14.65
N ALA A 9 -18.42 -0.39 13.78
CA ALA A 9 -18.16 -0.04 12.39
C ALA A 9 -19.46 0.26 11.64
N VAL A 10 -19.41 1.31 10.81
CA VAL A 10 -20.52 1.73 9.94
C VAL A 10 -19.94 1.92 8.53
N GLN A 11 -20.62 1.39 7.51
CA GLN A 11 -20.26 1.57 6.11
C GLN A 11 -20.68 2.97 5.63
N PRO A 12 -19.72 3.88 5.32
CA PRO A 12 -20.06 5.25 4.93
C PRO A 12 -20.52 5.37 3.47
N ARG A 13 -20.28 4.36 2.64
CA ARG A 13 -20.69 4.36 1.23
C ARG A 13 -22.05 3.70 1.05
N ALA A 14 -23.04 4.49 0.62
CA ALA A 14 -24.43 4.03 0.50
C ALA A 14 -24.63 2.92 -0.55
N ASN A 15 -23.74 2.84 -1.54
CA ASN A 15 -23.77 1.80 -2.59
C ASN A 15 -23.12 0.46 -2.17
N ARG A 16 -22.64 0.35 -0.92
CA ARG A 16 -22.11 -0.90 -0.36
C ARG A 16 -23.09 -1.54 0.60
N PRO A 17 -22.98 -2.86 0.85
CA PRO A 17 -23.83 -3.57 1.81
C PRO A 17 -23.89 -2.86 3.17
N GLN A 18 -25.10 -2.61 3.67
CA GLN A 18 -25.35 -1.88 4.92
C GLN A 18 -25.74 -2.80 6.10
N GLU A 19 -26.01 -4.09 5.84
CA GLU A 19 -26.48 -5.07 6.82
C GLU A 19 -25.49 -5.35 7.95
N PHE A 20 -24.22 -4.97 7.78
CA PHE A 20 -23.16 -5.15 8.79
C PHE A 20 -22.98 -3.93 9.71
N ASN A 21 -23.70 -2.84 9.47
CA ASN A 21 -23.60 -1.63 10.29
C ASN A 21 -23.95 -1.91 11.74
N GLY A 22 -23.09 -1.47 12.64
CA GLY A 22 -23.27 -1.64 14.08
C GLY A 22 -22.94 -3.03 14.63
N LEU A 23 -22.59 -4.01 13.79
CA LEU A 23 -22.32 -5.38 14.25
C LEU A 23 -20.88 -5.57 14.75
N TYR A 24 -19.91 -4.96 14.09
CA TYR A 24 -18.49 -5.22 14.37
C TYR A 24 -17.83 -4.10 15.16
N GLN A 25 -16.98 -4.49 16.10
CA GLN A 25 -16.11 -3.57 16.83
C GLN A 25 -14.86 -3.22 15.99
N ILE A 26 -14.20 -2.11 16.37
CA ILE A 26 -12.88 -1.80 15.83
C ILE A 26 -11.87 -2.84 16.38
N PRO A 27 -11.19 -3.62 15.51
CA PRO A 27 -10.24 -4.63 15.97
C PRO A 27 -8.94 -3.98 16.48
N THR A 28 -8.31 -4.65 17.43
CA THR A 28 -6.92 -4.36 17.81
C THR A 28 -5.95 -5.09 16.86
N LEU A 29 -4.69 -4.68 16.86
CA LEU A 29 -3.65 -5.40 16.12
C LEU A 29 -3.52 -6.87 16.60
N ASP A 30 -3.67 -7.12 17.90
CA ASP A 30 -3.65 -8.48 18.45
C ASP A 30 -4.78 -9.35 17.89
N GLU A 31 -5.98 -8.80 17.77
CA GLU A 31 -7.13 -9.50 17.18
C GLU A 31 -6.92 -9.78 15.68
N VAL A 32 -6.34 -8.82 14.94
CA VAL A 32 -6.00 -9.01 13.51
C VAL A 32 -4.95 -10.11 13.34
N ILE A 33 -3.90 -10.11 14.17
CA ILE A 33 -2.86 -11.15 14.15
C ILE A 33 -3.46 -12.52 14.48
N ALA A 34 -4.29 -12.60 15.52
CA ALA A 34 -4.95 -13.84 15.91
C ALA A 34 -5.86 -14.39 14.80
N LEU A 35 -6.61 -13.49 14.12
CA LEU A 35 -7.45 -13.85 12.99
C LEU A 35 -6.61 -14.39 11.82
N ALA A 36 -5.56 -13.67 11.40
CA ALA A 36 -4.69 -14.09 10.30
C ALA A 36 -4.07 -15.47 10.56
N LYS A 37 -3.54 -15.71 11.78
CA LYS A 37 -3.01 -17.00 12.19
C LYS A 37 -4.06 -18.11 12.23
N SER A 38 -5.27 -17.79 12.70
CA SER A 38 -6.38 -18.76 12.75
C SER A 38 -6.80 -19.15 11.33
N GLN A 39 -7.00 -18.18 10.45
CA GLN A 39 -7.39 -18.41 9.06
C GLN A 39 -6.29 -19.12 8.27
N SER A 40 -5.02 -18.86 8.57
CA SER A 40 -3.90 -19.60 7.98
C SER A 40 -3.98 -21.11 8.30
N ARG A 41 -4.27 -21.45 9.57
CA ARG A 41 -4.44 -22.85 9.97
C ARG A 41 -5.66 -23.51 9.31
N LEU A 42 -6.78 -22.78 9.21
CA LEU A 42 -8.02 -23.31 8.63
C LEU A 42 -7.93 -23.51 7.12
N SER A 43 -7.28 -22.59 6.41
CA SER A 43 -7.19 -22.64 4.95
C SER A 43 -5.99 -23.45 4.42
N GLY A 44 -5.04 -23.80 5.28
CA GLY A 44 -3.76 -24.42 4.87
C GLY A 44 -2.84 -23.49 4.08
N ARG A 45 -3.17 -22.19 4.00
CA ARG A 45 -2.37 -21.15 3.31
C ARG A 45 -1.90 -20.11 4.32
N THR A 46 -0.67 -19.62 4.15
CA THR A 46 -0.18 -18.50 4.96
C THR A 46 -0.96 -17.23 4.60
N ILE A 47 -1.65 -16.67 5.59
CA ILE A 47 -2.29 -15.36 5.50
C ILE A 47 -1.44 -14.38 6.29
N GLY A 48 -0.84 -13.43 5.58
CA GLY A 48 -0.02 -12.37 6.17
C GLY A 48 -0.83 -11.18 6.65
N ILE A 49 -0.13 -10.23 7.24
CA ILE A 49 -0.69 -8.93 7.62
C ILE A 49 0.13 -7.80 6.99
N TYR A 50 -0.52 -6.65 6.83
CA TYR A 50 0.08 -5.50 6.14
C TYR A 50 -0.18 -4.21 6.94
N PRO A 51 0.42 -4.06 8.15
CA PRO A 51 0.19 -2.90 9.00
C PRO A 51 0.79 -1.62 8.43
N GLU A 52 0.05 -0.52 8.56
CA GLU A 52 0.49 0.81 8.18
C GLU A 52 0.74 1.67 9.41
N ILE A 53 1.88 2.37 9.44
CA ILE A 53 2.15 3.43 10.41
C ILE A 53 1.77 4.77 9.78
N LYS A 54 0.64 5.34 10.27
CA LYS A 54 0.14 6.63 9.79
C LYS A 54 0.63 7.78 10.65
N HIS A 55 1.12 8.83 9.97
CA HIS A 55 1.42 10.13 10.57
C HIS A 55 2.37 10.08 11.78
N SER A 56 3.43 9.26 11.69
CA SER A 56 4.42 9.10 12.76
C SER A 56 5.03 10.45 13.17
N THR A 57 5.42 11.28 12.21
CA THR A 57 5.97 12.62 12.43
C THR A 57 4.98 13.54 13.14
N TYR A 58 3.70 13.54 12.72
CA TYR A 58 2.67 14.31 13.39
C TYR A 58 2.53 13.93 14.87
N HIS A 59 2.43 12.65 15.15
CA HIS A 59 2.30 12.16 16.53
C HIS A 59 3.55 12.45 17.38
N ALA A 60 4.75 12.38 16.81
CA ALA A 60 5.98 12.73 17.49
C ALA A 60 6.06 14.23 17.85
N ASP A 61 5.34 15.07 17.11
CA ASP A 61 5.27 16.51 17.36
C ASP A 61 4.16 16.92 18.34
N LEU A 62 3.20 16.03 18.66
CA LEU A 62 2.13 16.32 19.58
C LEU A 62 2.65 16.72 20.97
N ARG A 63 2.08 17.80 21.50
CA ARG A 63 2.39 18.31 22.83
C ARG A 63 1.14 18.24 23.73
N ASN A 64 1.35 17.95 25.00
CA ASN A 64 0.32 18.08 26.01
C ASN A 64 0.15 19.56 26.44
N ALA A 65 -0.81 19.83 27.32
CA ALA A 65 -1.08 21.18 27.83
C ALA A 65 0.15 21.85 28.48
N ASN A 66 1.13 21.08 28.96
CA ASN A 66 2.36 21.56 29.56
C ASN A 66 3.51 21.70 28.55
N GLY A 67 3.26 21.62 27.25
CA GLY A 67 4.25 21.72 26.18
C GLY A 67 5.19 20.51 26.02
N ARG A 68 4.97 19.43 26.80
CA ARG A 68 5.78 18.21 26.71
C ARG A 68 5.28 17.30 25.59
N ARG A 69 6.18 16.61 24.91
CA ARG A 69 5.79 15.59 23.91
C ARG A 69 4.88 14.54 24.53
N GLN A 70 3.77 14.22 23.85
CA GLN A 70 2.86 13.15 24.28
C GLN A 70 3.45 11.77 24.01
N PHE A 71 4.15 11.63 22.89
CA PHE A 71 4.81 10.39 22.47
C PHE A 71 6.30 10.64 22.25
N GLY A 72 7.10 9.61 22.51
CA GLY A 72 8.51 9.63 22.13
C GLY A 72 8.67 9.57 20.60
N ARG A 73 9.81 10.03 20.10
CA ARG A 73 10.19 9.79 18.72
C ARG A 73 10.21 8.27 18.47
N HIS A 74 9.62 7.80 17.38
CA HIS A 74 9.50 6.38 17.04
C HIS A 74 8.69 5.53 18.05
N TYR A 75 7.73 6.14 18.74
CA TYR A 75 6.88 5.44 19.70
C TYR A 75 6.06 4.33 19.04
N PHE A 76 5.48 4.61 17.87
CA PHE A 76 4.64 3.66 17.14
C PHE A 76 5.47 2.57 16.49
N GLU A 77 6.60 2.92 15.89
CA GLU A 77 7.54 2.01 15.26
C GLU A 77 8.04 0.96 16.26
N ASN A 78 8.52 1.40 17.42
CA ASN A 78 9.04 0.51 18.45
C ASN A 78 7.98 -0.43 19.01
N ARG A 79 6.75 0.06 19.22
CA ARG A 79 5.64 -0.79 19.70
C ARG A 79 5.20 -1.79 18.65
N LEU A 80 5.12 -1.39 17.40
CA LEU A 80 4.79 -2.26 16.29
C LEU A 80 5.85 -3.37 16.15
N LEU A 81 7.13 -3.01 16.11
CA LEU A 81 8.22 -3.99 16.01
C LEU A 81 8.20 -4.98 17.17
N ALA A 82 8.08 -4.50 18.41
CA ALA A 82 8.03 -5.38 19.57
C ALA A 82 6.90 -6.43 19.44
N LYS A 83 5.72 -6.02 18.94
CA LYS A 83 4.61 -6.93 18.71
C LYS A 83 4.89 -7.89 17.56
N LEU A 84 5.35 -7.39 16.42
CA LEU A 84 5.58 -8.22 15.23
C LEU A 84 6.71 -9.22 15.45
N HIS A 85 7.82 -8.81 16.09
CA HIS A 85 8.93 -9.73 16.42
C HIS A 85 8.50 -10.84 17.38
N ALA A 86 7.64 -10.51 18.37
CA ALA A 86 7.12 -11.52 19.30
C ALA A 86 6.19 -12.52 18.59
N GLU A 87 5.43 -12.10 17.59
CA GLU A 87 4.42 -12.91 16.93
C GLU A 87 4.92 -13.67 15.69
N TYR A 88 5.86 -13.10 14.94
CA TYR A 88 6.33 -13.62 13.65
C TYR A 88 7.84 -13.78 13.54
N GLY A 89 8.61 -13.34 14.56
CA GLY A 89 10.06 -13.28 14.50
C GLY A 89 10.57 -12.05 13.72
N ASN A 90 11.89 -11.90 13.68
CA ASN A 90 12.57 -10.86 12.88
C ASN A 90 13.20 -11.53 11.65
N SER A 91 12.48 -11.55 10.54
CA SER A 91 12.92 -12.20 9.31
C SER A 91 12.17 -11.63 8.10
N GLU A 92 12.85 -11.55 6.96
CA GLU A 92 12.25 -11.26 5.65
C GLU A 92 11.19 -12.29 5.23
N CYS A 93 11.24 -13.49 5.83
CA CYS A 93 10.26 -14.55 5.63
C CYS A 93 9.02 -14.42 6.52
N ALA A 94 8.97 -13.47 7.45
CA ALA A 94 7.76 -13.21 8.19
C ALA A 94 6.63 -12.81 7.22
N PRO A 95 5.41 -13.35 7.36
CA PRO A 95 4.29 -13.00 6.48
C PRO A 95 3.74 -11.61 6.84
N VAL A 96 4.59 -10.62 6.79
CA VAL A 96 4.31 -9.25 7.20
C VAL A 96 5.00 -8.27 6.26
N PHE A 97 4.27 -7.24 5.83
CA PHE A 97 4.82 -6.05 5.21
C PHE A 97 4.43 -4.83 6.04
N ILE A 98 5.40 -4.03 6.48
CA ILE A 98 5.14 -2.78 7.20
C ILE A 98 5.17 -1.64 6.18
N GLN A 99 4.11 -0.85 6.09
CA GLN A 99 3.99 0.23 5.12
C GLN A 99 3.88 1.60 5.77
N SER A 100 4.33 2.62 5.05
CA SER A 100 4.16 4.03 5.43
C SER A 100 4.28 4.95 4.21
N PHE A 101 3.57 6.10 4.27
CA PHE A 101 3.79 7.22 3.35
C PHE A 101 5.00 8.08 3.75
N GLU A 102 5.42 8.04 5.01
CA GLU A 102 6.58 8.79 5.50
C GLU A 102 7.87 7.98 5.28
N VAL A 103 8.93 8.66 4.87
CA VAL A 103 10.25 8.05 4.58
C VAL A 103 11.06 7.81 5.86
N GLY A 104 11.07 8.80 6.75
CA GLY A 104 11.94 8.79 7.92
C GLY A 104 11.66 7.66 8.90
N ASN A 105 10.39 7.25 9.06
CA ASN A 105 10.05 6.11 9.90
C ASN A 105 10.48 4.78 9.27
N LEU A 106 10.36 4.61 7.94
CA LEU A 106 10.84 3.43 7.22
C LEU A 106 12.37 3.33 7.28
N GLN A 107 13.09 4.45 7.12
CA GLN A 107 14.54 4.49 7.30
C GLN A 107 14.99 4.16 8.73
N TYR A 108 14.17 4.49 9.73
CA TYR A 108 14.40 4.05 11.09
C TYR A 108 14.17 2.54 11.25
N LEU A 109 13.05 2.03 10.71
CA LEU A 109 12.68 0.62 10.77
C LEU A 109 13.70 -0.28 10.06
N SER A 110 14.21 0.13 8.90
CA SER A 110 15.19 -0.66 8.13
C SER A 110 16.47 -0.99 8.89
N LYS A 111 16.79 -0.20 9.94
CA LYS A 111 17.93 -0.43 10.85
C LYS A 111 17.58 -1.32 12.05
N LYS A 112 16.32 -1.76 12.18
CA LYS A 112 15.78 -2.42 13.38
C LYS A 112 15.10 -3.75 13.10
N THR A 113 14.76 -4.01 11.85
CA THR A 113 14.03 -5.22 11.47
C THR A 113 14.44 -5.72 10.10
N ASP A 114 14.34 -7.04 9.92
CA ASP A 114 14.43 -7.72 8.63
C ASP A 114 13.03 -7.99 8.03
N ILE A 115 11.94 -7.58 8.70
CA ILE A 115 10.59 -7.64 8.14
C ILE A 115 10.50 -6.68 6.97
N ASN A 116 9.84 -7.10 5.88
CA ASN A 116 9.73 -6.33 4.65
C ASN A 116 9.04 -4.97 4.88
N LEU A 117 9.61 -3.93 4.30
CA LEU A 117 9.16 -2.54 4.39
C LEU A 117 8.66 -2.04 3.03
N VAL A 118 7.61 -1.23 3.04
CA VAL A 118 6.97 -0.71 1.83
C VAL A 118 6.84 0.81 1.90
N GLN A 119 7.41 1.51 0.93
CA GLN A 119 7.20 2.94 0.73
C GLN A 119 5.92 3.16 -0.07
N LEU A 120 4.91 3.75 0.57
CA LEU A 120 3.68 4.17 -0.10
C LEU A 120 3.90 5.48 -0.86
N ILE A 121 3.29 5.57 -2.05
CA ILE A 121 3.40 6.72 -2.95
C ILE A 121 2.00 7.20 -3.31
N ASP A 122 1.69 8.46 -2.98
CA ASP A 122 0.39 9.09 -3.16
C ASP A 122 0.39 10.13 -4.27
N ALA A 123 -0.78 10.58 -4.66
CA ALA A 123 -1.02 11.71 -5.53
C ALA A 123 -2.43 12.28 -5.29
N ASP A 124 -2.67 13.48 -5.78
CA ASP A 124 -3.97 14.13 -5.68
C ASP A 124 -4.96 13.58 -6.71
N ASP A 125 -4.59 13.58 -8.00
CA ASP A 125 -5.48 13.17 -9.10
C ASP A 125 -4.68 12.85 -10.38
N VAL A 126 -5.40 12.50 -11.45
CA VAL A 126 -4.88 12.28 -12.81
C VAL A 126 -5.48 13.34 -13.76
N ASN A 127 -4.62 14.11 -14.38
CA ASN A 127 -5.01 15.08 -15.39
C ASN A 127 -5.57 14.42 -16.66
N ALA A 128 -6.26 15.19 -17.51
CA ALA A 128 -6.86 14.67 -18.73
C ALA A 128 -5.85 13.99 -19.68
N ASP A 129 -4.62 14.50 -19.74
CA ASP A 129 -3.51 13.95 -20.54
C ASP A 129 -2.83 12.73 -19.92
N GLY A 130 -3.27 12.29 -18.74
CA GLY A 130 -2.72 11.16 -18.00
C GLY A 130 -1.55 11.51 -17.10
N SER A 131 -1.12 12.76 -17.04
CA SER A 131 -0.12 13.18 -16.06
C SER A 131 -0.68 13.18 -14.64
N ILE A 132 0.19 12.95 -13.67
CA ILE A 132 -0.19 12.91 -12.26
C ILE A 132 -0.26 14.33 -11.69
N SER A 133 -1.39 14.64 -11.02
CA SER A 133 -1.56 15.88 -10.26
C SER A 133 -0.94 15.73 -8.87
N LEU A 134 -0.09 16.69 -8.49
CA LEU A 134 0.62 16.72 -7.21
C LEU A 134 0.27 18.01 -6.45
N VAL A 135 -0.86 17.97 -5.73
CA VAL A 135 -1.36 19.08 -4.92
C VAL A 135 -1.31 18.69 -3.43
N PRO A 136 -0.91 19.61 -2.52
CA PRO A 136 -0.98 19.34 -1.09
C PRO A 136 -2.41 18.97 -0.65
N PRO A 137 -2.58 18.01 0.28
CA PRO A 137 -1.55 17.35 1.07
C PRO A 137 -0.89 16.12 0.41
N TYR A 138 -1.31 15.72 -0.79
CA TYR A 138 -0.92 14.47 -1.47
C TYR A 138 0.33 14.59 -2.34
N LYS A 139 0.98 15.77 -2.34
CA LYS A 139 2.14 16.05 -3.19
C LYS A 139 3.41 15.32 -2.74
N GLN A 140 3.63 15.19 -1.44
CA GLN A 140 4.88 14.71 -0.87
C GLN A 140 4.70 14.08 0.51
N PRO A 141 5.64 13.23 0.98
CA PRO A 141 5.64 12.71 2.34
C PRO A 141 5.54 13.81 3.40
N TYR A 142 4.74 13.59 4.43
CA TYR A 142 4.53 14.60 5.48
C TYR A 142 5.80 14.93 6.26
N ASP A 143 6.66 13.96 6.50
CA ASP A 143 7.97 14.16 7.12
C ASP A 143 8.90 15.03 6.24
N PHE A 144 8.80 14.94 4.91
CA PHE A 144 9.49 15.83 3.98
C PHE A 144 8.98 17.28 4.13
N VAL A 145 7.66 17.48 4.19
CA VAL A 145 7.07 18.80 4.45
C VAL A 145 7.64 19.39 5.75
N LYS A 146 7.70 18.60 6.80
CA LYS A 146 8.20 19.03 8.11
C LYS A 146 9.71 19.31 8.14
N ALA A 147 10.46 18.61 7.30
CA ALA A 147 11.90 18.78 7.16
C ALA A 147 12.31 19.89 6.16
N GLY A 148 11.36 20.44 5.40
CA GLY A 148 11.64 21.38 4.31
C GLY A 148 12.27 20.72 3.08
N ASP A 149 12.15 19.39 2.95
CA ASP A 149 12.54 18.66 1.75
C ASP A 149 11.52 18.93 0.65
N THR A 150 11.98 19.27 -0.54
CA THR A 150 11.10 19.66 -1.65
C THR A 150 10.71 18.50 -2.57
N ARG A 151 11.31 17.32 -2.36
CA ARG A 151 10.98 16.13 -3.17
C ARG A 151 9.52 15.74 -3.01
N THR A 152 8.92 15.38 -4.14
CA THR A 152 7.54 14.93 -4.23
C THR A 152 7.47 13.39 -4.20
N PHE A 153 6.27 12.83 -4.14
CA PHE A 153 6.07 11.40 -4.34
C PHE A 153 6.52 10.93 -5.72
N ALA A 154 6.34 11.74 -6.78
CA ALA A 154 6.81 11.39 -8.11
C ALA A 154 8.35 11.34 -8.20
N ASP A 155 9.06 12.16 -7.45
CA ASP A 155 10.53 12.13 -7.41
C ASP A 155 11.06 10.80 -6.83
N LEU A 156 10.30 10.14 -5.94
CA LEU A 156 10.64 8.83 -5.41
C LEU A 156 10.49 7.69 -6.44
N LEU A 157 9.81 7.94 -7.56
CA LEU A 157 9.62 6.96 -8.65
C LEU A 157 10.57 7.17 -9.84
N THR A 158 11.44 8.17 -9.79
CA THR A 158 12.54 8.31 -10.75
C THR A 158 13.60 7.23 -10.51
N ALA A 159 14.54 7.03 -11.46
CA ALA A 159 15.62 6.06 -11.28
C ALA A 159 16.43 6.30 -9.98
N ASP A 160 16.82 7.55 -9.72
CA ASP A 160 17.54 7.93 -8.50
C ASP A 160 16.63 7.83 -7.26
N GLY A 161 15.34 8.16 -7.41
CA GLY A 161 14.35 8.03 -6.34
C GLY A 161 14.13 6.58 -5.93
N LEU A 162 14.05 5.66 -6.90
CA LEU A 162 13.93 4.22 -6.62
C LEU A 162 15.20 3.63 -6.03
N ASP A 163 16.39 4.08 -6.43
CA ASP A 163 17.66 3.72 -5.76
C ASP A 163 17.66 4.19 -4.30
N PHE A 164 17.17 5.41 -4.05
CA PHE A 164 17.02 5.91 -2.70
C PHE A 164 16.00 5.08 -1.89
N VAL A 165 14.85 4.72 -2.45
CA VAL A 165 13.85 3.87 -1.78
C VAL A 165 14.42 2.48 -1.52
N ALA A 166 15.09 1.85 -2.49
CA ALA A 166 15.71 0.53 -2.33
C ALA A 166 16.78 0.49 -1.22
N SER A 167 17.31 1.64 -0.83
CA SER A 167 18.27 1.70 0.28
C SER A 167 17.65 1.42 1.66
N TYR A 168 16.31 1.48 1.80
CA TYR A 168 15.63 1.28 3.09
C TYR A 168 14.33 0.48 3.01
N ALA A 169 13.77 0.24 1.83
CA ALA A 169 12.53 -0.52 1.65
C ALA A 169 12.72 -1.69 0.68
N ASP A 170 11.85 -2.67 0.77
CA ASP A 170 11.83 -3.89 -0.04
C ASP A 170 10.79 -3.82 -1.16
N ALA A 171 9.86 -2.88 -1.03
CA ALA A 171 8.80 -2.67 -2.00
C ALA A 171 8.36 -1.21 -2.05
N ILE A 172 7.69 -0.84 -3.14
CA ILE A 172 6.90 0.37 -3.27
C ILE A 172 5.41 0.05 -3.34
N GLY A 173 4.58 0.95 -2.79
CA GLY A 173 3.12 0.90 -2.89
C GLY A 173 2.58 2.15 -3.58
N PRO A 174 2.72 2.30 -4.90
CA PRO A 174 2.24 3.48 -5.60
C PRO A 174 0.73 3.44 -5.82
N TRP A 175 0.09 4.60 -5.84
CA TRP A 175 -1.26 4.72 -6.38
C TRP A 175 -1.28 4.28 -7.85
N LYS A 176 -2.27 3.46 -8.22
CA LYS A 176 -2.30 2.73 -9.51
C LYS A 176 -2.04 3.56 -10.78
N PRO A 177 -2.46 4.86 -10.88
CA PRO A 177 -2.16 5.67 -12.06
C PRO A 177 -0.67 5.98 -12.27
N TYR A 178 0.19 5.79 -11.28
CA TYR A 178 1.64 5.85 -11.48
C TYR A 178 2.18 4.70 -12.32
N LEU A 179 1.45 3.58 -12.41
CA LEU A 179 1.90 2.38 -13.14
C LEU A 179 1.28 2.28 -14.53
N VAL A 180 0.01 2.70 -14.66
CA VAL A 180 -0.72 2.62 -15.93
C VAL A 180 -1.25 4.00 -16.28
N LYS A 181 -0.78 4.50 -17.40
CA LYS A 181 -1.23 5.77 -17.94
C LYS A 181 -2.61 5.62 -18.58
N THR A 182 -3.49 6.56 -18.30
CA THR A 182 -4.80 6.69 -18.94
C THR A 182 -5.04 8.12 -19.37
N VAL A 183 -5.76 8.32 -20.47
CA VAL A 183 -6.06 9.64 -21.03
C VAL A 183 -7.57 9.83 -21.20
N ALA A 184 -8.05 11.03 -20.96
CA ALA A 184 -9.43 11.44 -21.25
C ALA A 184 -9.48 11.99 -22.68
N ASP A 185 -10.28 11.35 -23.53
CA ASP A 185 -10.47 11.75 -24.93
C ASP A 185 -11.92 12.13 -25.27
N ASN A 186 -12.75 12.31 -24.22
CA ASN A 186 -14.15 12.71 -24.31
C ASN A 186 -15.04 11.76 -25.11
N ILE A 187 -14.72 10.48 -25.09
CA ILE A 187 -15.55 9.42 -25.68
C ILE A 187 -16.28 8.70 -24.54
N ASP A 188 -17.62 8.69 -24.59
CA ASP A 188 -18.44 7.85 -23.71
C ASP A 188 -18.28 6.39 -24.15
N ARG A 189 -17.48 5.61 -23.39
CA ARG A 189 -17.13 4.23 -23.74
C ARG A 189 -18.09 3.22 -23.17
N ASN A 190 -18.72 3.54 -22.07
CA ASN A 190 -19.66 2.66 -21.42
C ASN A 190 -21.12 2.89 -21.88
N GLY A 191 -21.39 4.00 -22.62
CA GLY A 191 -22.69 4.31 -23.19
C GLY A 191 -23.71 4.78 -22.18
N ASP A 192 -23.30 5.25 -21.00
CA ASP A 192 -24.20 5.71 -19.94
C ASP A 192 -24.66 7.18 -20.10
N GLY A 193 -24.14 7.88 -21.11
CA GLY A 193 -24.45 9.27 -21.41
C GLY A 193 -23.66 10.29 -20.60
N ALA A 194 -22.70 9.86 -19.77
CA ALA A 194 -21.84 10.69 -18.97
C ALA A 194 -20.37 10.37 -19.22
N ILE A 195 -19.55 11.37 -19.48
CA ILE A 195 -18.09 11.18 -19.62
C ILE A 195 -17.45 11.28 -18.23
N THR A 196 -16.94 10.17 -17.75
CA THR A 196 -16.39 10.01 -16.41
C THR A 196 -14.98 9.44 -16.45
N ILE A 197 -14.40 9.16 -15.28
CA ILE A 197 -13.13 8.44 -15.15
C ILE A 197 -13.20 7.01 -15.76
N ASN A 198 -14.40 6.41 -15.84
CA ASN A 198 -14.60 5.09 -16.43
C ASN A 198 -14.44 5.09 -17.96
N ASP A 199 -14.51 6.27 -18.59
CA ASP A 199 -14.43 6.44 -20.05
C ASP A 199 -13.02 6.79 -20.52
N ARG A 200 -12.05 6.86 -19.60
CA ARG A 200 -10.66 7.09 -19.98
C ARG A 200 -10.12 5.95 -20.83
N ARG A 201 -9.24 6.26 -21.75
CA ARG A 201 -8.52 5.25 -22.54
C ARG A 201 -7.23 4.86 -21.83
N VAL A 202 -7.01 3.56 -21.70
CA VAL A 202 -5.72 3.01 -21.24
C VAL A 202 -4.65 3.31 -22.28
N ASP A 203 -3.53 3.89 -21.86
CA ASP A 203 -2.42 4.32 -22.70
C ASP A 203 -1.13 3.50 -22.44
N GLY A 204 -1.22 2.46 -21.63
CA GLY A 204 -0.16 1.48 -21.37
C GLY A 204 0.63 1.72 -20.08
N SER A 205 1.69 0.92 -19.90
CA SER A 205 2.63 1.06 -18.78
C SER A 205 3.36 2.40 -18.83
N THR A 206 3.61 2.97 -17.65
CA THR A 206 4.47 4.16 -17.49
C THR A 206 5.96 3.80 -17.45
N GLY A 207 6.31 2.53 -17.31
CA GLY A 207 7.67 2.05 -17.10
C GLY A 207 8.13 2.03 -15.65
N VAL A 208 7.32 2.55 -14.71
CA VAL A 208 7.67 2.59 -13.27
C VAL A 208 7.76 1.20 -12.67
N LEU A 209 6.86 0.27 -13.05
CA LEU A 209 6.87 -1.10 -12.58
C LEU A 209 8.18 -1.81 -12.97
N GLU A 210 8.55 -1.73 -14.23
CA GLU A 210 9.75 -2.35 -14.78
C GLU A 210 11.02 -1.75 -14.16
N LEU A 211 11.01 -0.43 -13.96
CA LEU A 211 12.13 0.28 -13.33
C LEU A 211 12.29 -0.12 -11.86
N ALA A 212 11.19 -0.24 -11.11
CA ALA A 212 11.21 -0.69 -9.72
C ALA A 212 11.76 -2.12 -9.60
N HIS A 213 11.32 -3.04 -10.46
CA HIS A 213 11.86 -4.40 -10.52
C HIS A 213 13.35 -4.43 -10.85
N ALA A 214 13.80 -3.57 -11.78
CA ALA A 214 15.24 -3.44 -12.10
C ALA A 214 16.08 -2.95 -10.89
N LYS A 215 15.45 -2.30 -9.91
CA LYS A 215 16.08 -1.88 -8.64
C LYS A 215 15.89 -2.92 -7.51
N GLY A 216 15.27 -4.07 -7.79
CA GLY A 216 15.00 -5.13 -6.82
C GLY A 216 13.84 -4.83 -5.87
N LEU A 217 13.02 -3.84 -6.17
CA LEU A 217 11.83 -3.50 -5.39
C LEU A 217 10.62 -4.26 -5.90
N LYS A 218 9.83 -4.85 -5.00
CA LYS A 218 8.48 -5.32 -5.32
C LYS A 218 7.53 -4.15 -5.48
N VAL A 219 6.42 -4.38 -6.19
CA VAL A 219 5.40 -3.34 -6.43
C VAL A 219 4.02 -3.84 -6.00
N HIS A 220 3.43 -3.17 -4.99
CA HIS A 220 2.10 -3.45 -4.47
C HIS A 220 1.24 -2.21 -4.62
N THR A 221 0.39 -2.15 -5.64
CA THR A 221 -0.40 -0.95 -5.96
C THR A 221 -1.80 -0.93 -5.32
N TRP A 222 -2.43 0.25 -5.20
CA TRP A 222 -3.70 0.51 -4.51
C TRP A 222 -4.52 1.59 -5.21
N THR A 223 -5.82 1.72 -4.99
CA THR A 223 -6.76 0.79 -4.40
C THR A 223 -7.74 0.36 -5.48
N PHE A 224 -7.93 -0.93 -5.66
CA PHE A 224 -8.92 -1.46 -6.60
C PHE A 224 -10.27 -1.65 -5.91
N ARG A 225 -11.36 -1.36 -6.61
CA ARG A 225 -12.73 -1.41 -6.08
C ARG A 225 -13.72 -1.81 -7.15
N ASN A 226 -14.68 -2.64 -6.79
CA ASN A 226 -15.76 -3.01 -7.71
C ASN A 226 -16.77 -1.87 -7.92
N ASP A 227 -16.93 -1.01 -6.92
CA ASP A 227 -17.84 0.13 -6.93
C ASP A 227 -17.18 1.44 -7.40
N ALA A 228 -15.93 1.38 -7.78
CA ALA A 228 -15.15 2.51 -8.29
C ALA A 228 -14.01 1.99 -9.17
N SER A 229 -14.29 0.98 -10.00
CA SER A 229 -13.44 0.61 -11.12
C SER A 229 -13.46 1.78 -12.08
N GLY A 230 -12.32 2.16 -12.56
CA GLY A 230 -12.24 3.30 -13.42
C GLY A 230 -11.03 3.22 -14.30
N TYR A 231 -10.70 4.36 -14.87
CA TYR A 231 -9.52 4.47 -15.69
C TYR A 231 -9.58 3.63 -16.98
N GLY A 232 -10.81 3.49 -17.55
CA GLY A 232 -11.00 2.94 -18.88
C GLY A 232 -11.05 1.41 -18.99
N PHE A 233 -11.22 0.72 -17.87
CA PHE A 233 -11.44 -0.73 -17.88
C PHE A 233 -12.93 -1.08 -17.88
N ALA A 234 -13.29 -2.15 -18.60
CA ALA A 234 -14.67 -2.59 -18.76
C ALA A 234 -15.31 -3.06 -17.45
N ASP A 235 -14.51 -3.70 -16.60
CA ASP A 235 -14.96 -4.20 -15.30
C ASP A 235 -13.77 -4.28 -14.32
N PRO A 236 -14.05 -4.40 -13.01
CA PRO A 236 -13.03 -4.43 -11.97
C PRO A 236 -12.06 -5.62 -12.06
N GLN A 237 -12.53 -6.78 -12.48
CA GLN A 237 -11.68 -7.96 -12.63
C GLN A 237 -10.70 -7.77 -13.80
N ALA A 238 -11.18 -7.25 -14.94
CA ALA A 238 -10.33 -6.94 -16.09
C ALA A 238 -9.26 -5.92 -15.75
N GLU A 239 -9.60 -4.88 -14.96
CA GLU A 239 -8.62 -3.93 -14.45
C GLU A 239 -7.51 -4.64 -13.65
N MET A 240 -7.88 -5.41 -12.62
CA MET A 240 -6.92 -6.09 -11.76
C MET A 240 -6.08 -7.12 -12.53
N THR A 241 -6.69 -7.87 -13.46
CA THR A 241 -5.99 -8.86 -14.32
C THR A 241 -4.94 -8.16 -15.18
N TYR A 242 -5.27 -7.02 -15.78
CA TYR A 242 -4.33 -6.24 -16.57
C TYR A 242 -3.07 -5.86 -15.79
N TYR A 243 -3.23 -5.39 -14.54
CA TYR A 243 -2.08 -5.06 -13.69
C TYR A 243 -1.25 -6.30 -13.33
N TYR A 244 -1.86 -7.44 -13.07
CA TYR A 244 -1.14 -8.70 -12.86
C TYR A 244 -0.39 -9.14 -14.11
N ASP A 245 -1.00 -9.01 -15.30
CA ASP A 245 -0.36 -9.36 -16.58
C ASP A 245 0.84 -8.45 -16.91
N LEU A 246 0.86 -7.22 -16.39
CA LEU A 246 2.04 -6.35 -16.46
C LEU A 246 3.20 -6.82 -15.56
N GLY A 247 2.97 -7.74 -14.63
CA GLY A 247 3.99 -8.24 -13.73
C GLY A 247 3.89 -7.71 -12.27
N LEU A 248 2.74 -7.17 -11.88
CA LEU A 248 2.54 -6.66 -10.53
C LEU A 248 2.71 -7.76 -9.47
N ASP A 249 3.44 -7.49 -8.38
CA ASP A 249 3.67 -8.44 -7.29
C ASP A 249 2.47 -8.58 -6.35
N GLY A 250 1.69 -7.52 -6.20
CA GLY A 250 0.50 -7.52 -5.35
C GLY A 250 -0.36 -6.28 -5.52
N LEU A 251 -1.62 -6.38 -5.11
CA LEU A 251 -2.54 -5.25 -5.12
C LEU A 251 -3.37 -5.16 -3.85
N PHE A 252 -3.83 -3.96 -3.55
CA PHE A 252 -4.81 -3.70 -2.50
C PHE A 252 -6.19 -3.53 -3.13
N THR A 253 -7.14 -4.33 -2.66
CA THR A 253 -8.53 -4.22 -3.07
C THR A 253 -9.47 -4.26 -1.87
N ASP A 254 -10.56 -3.50 -1.96
CA ASP A 254 -11.67 -3.58 -1.01
C ASP A 254 -12.55 -4.84 -1.26
N PHE A 255 -12.30 -5.58 -2.37
CA PHE A 255 -13.07 -6.73 -2.84
C PHE A 255 -12.13 -7.92 -3.09
N ALA A 256 -11.83 -8.64 -2.03
CA ALA A 256 -10.81 -9.70 -2.04
C ALA A 256 -11.14 -10.87 -2.98
N ASP A 257 -12.41 -11.19 -3.14
CA ASP A 257 -12.92 -12.23 -4.06
C ASP A 257 -12.60 -11.89 -5.52
N THR A 258 -12.86 -10.64 -5.95
CA THR A 258 -12.51 -10.14 -7.28
C THR A 258 -11.00 -10.11 -7.48
N GLY A 259 -10.24 -9.67 -6.47
CA GLY A 259 -8.77 -9.68 -6.53
C GLY A 259 -8.18 -11.08 -6.69
N VAL A 260 -8.74 -12.07 -6.00
CA VAL A 260 -8.34 -13.48 -6.15
C VAL A 260 -8.70 -14.02 -7.53
N ALA A 261 -9.92 -13.75 -8.02
CA ALA A 261 -10.35 -14.17 -9.36
C ALA A 261 -9.46 -13.55 -10.46
N ALA A 262 -9.10 -12.27 -10.33
CA ALA A 262 -8.22 -11.58 -11.27
C ALA A 262 -6.80 -12.19 -11.29
N ARG A 263 -6.24 -12.47 -10.10
CA ARG A 263 -4.94 -13.14 -9.98
C ARG A 263 -4.95 -14.51 -10.66
N ASP A 264 -6.00 -15.29 -10.42
CA ASP A 264 -6.09 -16.67 -10.93
C ASP A 264 -6.36 -16.68 -12.45
N ALA A 265 -6.91 -15.60 -13.01
CA ALA A 265 -7.14 -15.42 -14.44
C ALA A 265 -5.92 -14.83 -15.18
N SER A 266 -4.96 -14.25 -14.47
CA SER A 266 -3.77 -13.65 -15.08
C SER A 266 -2.90 -14.70 -15.78
N THR A 267 -2.36 -14.33 -16.94
CA THR A 267 -1.40 -15.14 -17.69
C THR A 267 0.01 -15.07 -17.09
N ASN A 268 0.28 -14.03 -16.33
CA ASN A 268 1.49 -13.91 -15.57
C ASN A 268 1.35 -14.77 -14.31
N THR A 269 1.75 -16.02 -14.40
CA THR A 269 1.84 -16.94 -13.26
C THR A 269 2.94 -16.49 -12.28
N GLY A 270 3.00 -15.21 -12.02
CA GLY A 270 3.97 -14.45 -11.23
C GLY A 270 4.95 -15.33 -10.51
N SER A 271 6.19 -15.04 -10.57
CA SER A 271 7.24 -15.79 -9.88
C SER A 271 6.65 -16.36 -8.58
N ASN A 272 6.51 -17.68 -8.54
CA ASN A 272 6.16 -18.38 -7.32
C ASN A 272 6.75 -17.59 -6.17
N ILE A 273 5.94 -17.22 -5.17
CA ILE A 273 6.48 -16.80 -3.89
C ILE A 273 7.45 -17.92 -3.57
N GLU A 274 8.74 -17.71 -3.86
CA GLU A 274 9.75 -18.68 -3.55
C GLU A 274 9.53 -18.98 -2.09
N ALA A 275 9.15 -20.22 -1.82
CA ALA A 275 8.97 -20.67 -0.45
C ALA A 275 10.24 -20.23 0.25
N CYS A 276 10.11 -19.39 1.28
CA CYS A 276 11.21 -18.79 2.01
C CYS A 276 12.13 -19.89 2.53
N GLY A 277 12.98 -20.40 1.71
CA GLY A 277 13.81 -21.58 1.85
C GLY A 277 15.22 -21.26 1.42
N ARG A 278 16.07 -20.98 2.42
CA ARG A 278 17.53 -21.08 2.36
C ARG A 278 18.18 -20.53 1.06
N HIS A 279 18.04 -19.26 0.80
CA HIS A 279 19.03 -18.54 0.03
C HIS A 279 19.86 -17.71 1.02
N GLY A 280 21.16 -17.94 0.96
CA GLY A 280 22.12 -17.41 1.91
C GLY A 280 22.03 -15.92 2.01
N ARG A 281 22.19 -15.44 3.23
CA ARG A 281 22.35 -14.05 3.65
C ARG A 281 22.95 -13.20 2.54
N HIS A 282 22.14 -12.42 1.83
CA HIS A 282 22.66 -11.24 1.16
C HIS A 282 22.95 -10.23 2.27
N ASN A 283 24.22 -10.02 2.45
CA ASN A 283 24.83 -9.14 3.44
C ASN A 283 24.19 -7.74 3.38
N ARG A 284 23.25 -7.44 4.28
CA ARG A 284 22.87 -6.06 4.63
C ARG A 284 23.95 -5.37 5.50
N GLN A 285 25.16 -5.94 5.56
CA GLN A 285 26.33 -5.26 6.14
C GLN A 285 26.91 -4.32 5.06
N HIS A 286 26.69 -3.05 5.21
CA HIS A 286 27.10 -1.91 4.39
C HIS A 286 26.05 -1.40 3.38
N ARG A 287 24.92 -0.90 3.89
CA ARG A 287 24.21 0.18 3.21
C ARG A 287 24.00 1.36 4.14
#